data_572a2d90e512859d335a47021304e112
#
_entry.id   572a2d90e512859d335a47021304e112
#
_cell.length_a   1.000
_cell.length_b   1.000
_cell.length_c   1.000
_cell.angle_alpha   90.00
_cell.angle_beta   90.00
_cell.angle_gamma   90.00
#
_symmetry.space_group_name_H-M   'P 1'
#
loop_
_entity.id
_entity.type
_entity.pdbx_description
1 polymer ?
#
loop_
_entity_poly.entity_id
_entity_poly.type
_entity_poly.pdbx_seq_one_letter_code
_entity_poly.pdbx_strand_id
1 'polypeptide(L)'
;YFMPDCLADIPLGGPDGELSASMRYLAQRYTMPYRECMATLTDIGTEELGHLEMIGAIVHQLTRNLKDNQFRDPAFAPYFVDHTVGVYPTAAAGFPWSAGSMAVKGDPIADLTEDLAAEQKARVTYDNILRLSDDPDVNDVIRFLREREIVHFQRFGEGLQRLREKLDQRNVYYMNPSIDI
;
A
#
# COMPACT_ATOMS: atom_id res chain seq x y z
N TYR A 1 -18.80 -14.26 -13.95
CA TYR A 1 -19.03 -14.12 -12.50
C TYR A 1 -17.98 -13.13 -12.00
N PHE A 2 -18.40 -11.91 -11.88
CA PHE A 2 -17.58 -10.80 -11.42
C PHE A 2 -17.39 -10.94 -9.89
N MET A 3 -16.16 -10.99 -9.41
CA MET A 3 -15.84 -10.94 -7.98
C MET A 3 -15.36 -9.53 -7.61
N PRO A 4 -16.23 -8.61 -7.20
CA PRO A 4 -15.83 -7.32 -6.67
C PRO A 4 -15.00 -7.45 -5.38
N ASP A 5 -15.17 -8.57 -4.67
CA ASP A 5 -14.56 -8.83 -3.37
C ASP A 5 -13.02 -8.78 -3.39
N CYS A 6 -12.39 -9.24 -4.49
CA CYS A 6 -10.93 -9.21 -4.61
C CYS A 6 -10.31 -7.84 -4.81
N LEU A 7 -11.05 -6.90 -5.40
CA LEU A 7 -10.49 -5.59 -5.77
C LEU A 7 -10.68 -4.52 -4.71
N ALA A 8 -11.80 -4.57 -3.96
CA ALA A 8 -12.02 -3.65 -2.86
C ALA A 8 -11.12 -3.94 -1.65
N ASP A 9 -10.58 -5.15 -1.61
CA ASP A 9 -10.21 -5.79 -0.37
C ASP A 9 -8.84 -5.40 0.17
N ILE A 10 -7.82 -5.39 -0.62
CA ILE A 10 -6.46 -5.26 -0.13
C ILE A 10 -5.79 -3.99 -0.61
N PRO A 11 -5.92 -3.60 -1.88
CA PRO A 11 -5.19 -2.43 -2.39
C PRO A 11 -5.69 -1.09 -1.84
N LEU A 12 -7.00 -0.95 -1.52
CA LEU A 12 -7.54 0.37 -1.14
C LEU A 12 -7.23 0.74 0.31
N GLY A 13 -7.62 -0.08 1.28
CA GLY A 13 -7.60 0.29 2.69
C GLY A 13 -7.10 -0.79 3.65
N GLY A 14 -6.59 -1.91 3.16
CA GLY A 14 -6.00 -2.97 3.97
C GLY A 14 -4.65 -2.57 4.58
N PRO A 15 -4.10 -3.40 5.49
CA PRO A 15 -2.78 -3.16 6.11
C PRO A 15 -1.63 -3.01 5.12
N ASP A 16 -1.72 -3.71 4.00
CA ASP A 16 -0.76 -3.72 2.91
C ASP A 16 -1.33 -3.05 1.63
N GLY A 17 -2.37 -2.20 1.78
CA GLY A 17 -2.96 -1.44 0.70
C GLY A 17 -2.31 -0.08 0.50
N GLU A 18 -2.63 0.59 -0.61
CA GLU A 18 -2.01 1.83 -1.07
C GLU A 18 -2.06 2.97 -0.05
N LEU A 19 -3.17 3.12 0.67
CA LEU A 19 -3.27 4.12 1.73
C LEU A 19 -2.29 3.83 2.87
N SER A 20 -2.17 2.58 3.29
CA SER A 20 -1.25 2.17 4.34
C SER A 20 0.21 2.30 3.89
N ALA A 21 0.53 1.94 2.65
CA ALA A 21 1.84 2.09 2.03
C ALA A 21 2.26 3.56 2.01
N SER A 22 1.43 4.44 1.44
CA SER A 22 1.69 5.87 1.39
C SER A 22 1.95 6.47 2.77
N MET A 23 1.03 6.26 3.71
CA MET A 23 1.15 6.84 5.06
C MET A 23 2.34 6.28 5.84
N ARG A 24 2.70 5.01 5.64
CA ARG A 24 3.90 4.38 6.21
C ARG A 24 5.16 5.07 5.72
N TYR A 25 5.37 5.16 4.42
CA TYR A 25 6.57 5.74 3.82
C TYR A 25 6.72 7.23 4.15
N LEU A 26 5.62 7.98 4.07
CA LEU A 26 5.62 9.39 4.42
C LEU A 26 5.84 9.65 5.91
N ALA A 27 5.50 8.72 6.80
CA ALA A 27 5.81 8.81 8.22
C ALA A 27 7.27 8.43 8.51
N GLN A 28 7.77 7.35 7.93
CA GLN A 28 9.15 6.86 8.14
C GLN A 28 10.21 7.86 7.66
N ARG A 29 9.93 8.66 6.64
CA ARG A 29 10.87 9.63 6.07
C ARG A 29 11.43 10.60 7.10
N TYR A 30 10.70 10.94 8.17
CA TYR A 30 11.11 11.93 9.16
C TYR A 30 12.25 11.46 10.07
N THR A 31 12.46 10.14 10.15
CA THR A 31 13.51 9.52 10.95
C THR A 31 14.68 8.99 10.12
N MET A 32 14.64 9.14 8.79
CA MET A 32 15.73 8.72 7.92
C MET A 32 16.97 9.62 8.08
N PRO A 33 18.15 9.04 8.28
CA PRO A 33 19.37 9.82 8.56
C PRO A 33 19.96 10.48 7.31
N TYR A 34 19.58 10.04 6.10
CA TYR A 34 20.15 10.52 4.85
C TYR A 34 19.08 11.04 3.90
N ARG A 35 19.37 12.16 3.23
CA ARG A 35 18.44 12.84 2.34
C ARG A 35 17.98 11.98 1.16
N GLU A 36 18.83 11.13 0.63
CA GLU A 36 18.46 10.20 -0.43
C GLU A 36 17.42 9.18 0.00
N CYS A 37 17.50 8.66 1.23
CA CYS A 37 16.47 7.77 1.78
C CYS A 37 15.16 8.54 2.00
N MET A 38 15.24 9.77 2.55
CA MET A 38 14.06 10.64 2.68
C MET A 38 13.40 10.93 1.33
N ALA A 39 14.20 11.20 0.30
CA ALA A 39 13.69 11.47 -1.04
C ALA A 39 12.99 10.24 -1.64
N THR A 40 13.58 9.06 -1.53
CA THR A 40 12.99 7.81 -2.00
C THR A 40 11.64 7.54 -1.33
N LEU A 41 11.57 7.64 0.01
CA LEU A 41 10.32 7.46 0.77
C LEU A 41 9.27 8.51 0.41
N THR A 42 9.68 9.76 0.16
CA THR A 42 8.76 10.81 -0.27
C THR A 42 8.19 10.54 -1.65
N ASP A 43 9.05 10.17 -2.59
CA ASP A 43 8.70 9.95 -3.99
C ASP A 43 7.74 8.75 -4.11
N ILE A 44 8.12 7.61 -3.52
CA ILE A 44 7.28 6.41 -3.52
C ILE A 44 5.99 6.67 -2.73
N GLY A 45 6.07 7.21 -1.52
CA GLY A 45 4.89 7.46 -0.68
C GLY A 45 3.86 8.43 -1.31
N THR A 46 4.30 9.37 -2.15
CA THR A 46 3.38 10.22 -2.92
C THR A 46 2.83 9.52 -4.15
N GLU A 47 3.60 8.63 -4.78
CA GLU A 47 3.12 7.80 -5.89
C GLU A 47 1.99 6.87 -5.45
N GLU A 48 2.08 6.29 -4.23
CA GLU A 48 1.03 5.41 -3.68
C GLU A 48 -0.33 6.11 -3.51
N LEU A 49 -0.37 7.43 -3.36
CA LEU A 49 -1.63 8.18 -3.40
C LEU A 49 -2.27 8.16 -4.79
N GLY A 50 -1.46 8.15 -5.84
CA GLY A 50 -1.93 7.95 -7.20
C GLY A 50 -2.46 6.53 -7.43
N HIS A 51 -1.77 5.52 -6.88
CA HIS A 51 -2.23 4.13 -6.93
C HIS A 51 -3.55 3.95 -6.16
N LEU A 52 -3.69 4.56 -4.99
CA LEU A 52 -4.94 4.61 -4.23
C LEU A 52 -6.10 5.17 -5.07
N GLU A 53 -5.87 6.26 -5.80
CA GLU A 53 -6.87 6.86 -6.68
C GLU A 53 -7.25 5.92 -7.82
N MET A 54 -6.28 5.24 -8.44
CA MET A 54 -6.53 4.28 -9.52
C MET A 54 -7.39 3.10 -9.04
N ILE A 55 -7.09 2.52 -7.88
CA ILE A 55 -7.89 1.45 -7.27
C ILE A 55 -9.27 1.97 -6.89
N GLY A 56 -9.37 3.16 -6.29
CA GLY A 56 -10.64 3.78 -5.96
C GLY A 56 -11.54 4.00 -7.19
N ALA A 57 -10.95 4.41 -8.31
CA ALA A 57 -11.66 4.58 -9.57
C ALA A 57 -12.19 3.25 -10.12
N ILE A 58 -11.40 2.17 -10.06
CA ILE A 58 -11.86 0.82 -10.44
C ILE A 58 -13.06 0.41 -9.58
N VAL A 59 -12.92 0.46 -8.25
CA VAL A 59 -13.98 0.08 -7.32
C VAL A 59 -15.25 0.90 -7.58
N HIS A 60 -15.13 2.23 -7.77
CA HIS A 60 -16.26 3.07 -8.10
C HIS A 60 -16.94 2.64 -9.40
N GLN A 61 -16.18 2.42 -10.48
CA GLN A 61 -16.77 2.03 -11.77
C GLN A 61 -17.49 0.68 -11.69
N LEU A 62 -16.97 -0.26 -10.96
CA LEU A 62 -17.53 -1.59 -10.79
C LEU A 62 -18.80 -1.60 -9.92
N THR A 63 -18.89 -0.68 -8.97
CA THR A 63 -19.97 -0.66 -7.96
C THR A 63 -21.06 0.36 -8.24
N ARG A 64 -20.83 1.38 -9.06
CA ARG A 64 -21.77 2.50 -9.29
C ARG A 64 -23.17 2.12 -9.80
N ASN A 65 -23.31 0.93 -10.40
CA ASN A 65 -24.56 0.43 -10.98
C ASN A 65 -25.13 -0.78 -10.23
N LEU A 66 -24.66 -1.06 -9.02
CA LEU A 66 -25.22 -2.12 -8.19
C LEU A 66 -26.70 -1.85 -7.88
N LYS A 67 -27.50 -2.93 -7.88
CA LYS A 67 -28.93 -2.88 -7.56
C LYS A 67 -29.16 -3.16 -6.08
N ASP A 68 -30.29 -2.73 -5.54
CA ASP A 68 -30.67 -2.90 -4.12
C ASP A 68 -30.49 -4.33 -3.59
N ASN A 69 -30.79 -5.34 -4.41
CA ASN A 69 -30.63 -6.73 -4.02
C ASN A 69 -29.16 -7.17 -3.91
N GLN A 70 -28.25 -6.54 -4.67
CA GLN A 70 -26.82 -6.80 -4.64
C GLN A 70 -26.18 -6.20 -3.37
N PHE A 71 -26.62 -5.01 -2.94
CA PHE A 71 -26.17 -4.41 -1.67
C PHE A 71 -26.55 -5.25 -0.43
N ARG A 72 -27.56 -6.10 -0.55
CA ARG A 72 -27.99 -7.00 0.54
C ARG A 72 -27.29 -8.35 0.56
N ASP A 73 -26.51 -8.64 -0.48
CA ASP A 73 -25.70 -9.84 -0.52
C ASP A 73 -24.69 -9.80 0.64
N PRO A 74 -24.59 -10.86 1.46
CA PRO A 74 -23.64 -10.91 2.57
C PRO A 74 -22.19 -10.65 2.16
N ALA A 75 -21.81 -10.93 0.92
CA ALA A 75 -20.49 -10.63 0.38
C ALA A 75 -20.24 -9.12 0.22
N PHE A 76 -21.27 -8.31 -0.01
CA PHE A 76 -21.16 -6.86 -0.26
C PHE A 76 -21.67 -6.00 0.89
N ALA A 77 -22.66 -6.47 1.65
CA ALA A 77 -23.32 -5.67 2.66
C ALA A 77 -22.36 -4.99 3.66
N PRO A 78 -21.28 -5.62 4.14
CA PRO A 78 -20.34 -4.99 5.05
C PRO A 78 -19.66 -3.73 4.48
N TYR A 79 -19.51 -3.65 3.16
CA TYR A 79 -18.83 -2.51 2.50
C TYR A 79 -19.75 -1.32 2.27
N PHE A 80 -21.08 -1.55 2.22
CA PHE A 80 -22.03 -0.54 1.78
C PHE A 80 -23.01 -0.08 2.84
N VAL A 81 -23.01 -0.71 4.03
CA VAL A 81 -24.02 -0.42 5.06
C VAL A 81 -24.08 1.05 5.47
N ASP A 82 -22.91 1.69 5.53
CA ASP A 82 -22.83 3.11 5.91
C ASP A 82 -22.58 4.05 4.73
N HIS A 83 -22.17 3.52 3.57
CA HIS A 83 -21.66 4.33 2.46
C HIS A 83 -22.47 4.16 1.17
N THR A 84 -23.33 3.16 1.08
CA THR A 84 -24.06 2.77 -0.14
C THR A 84 -23.08 2.50 -1.31
N VAL A 85 -23.04 3.36 -2.31
CA VAL A 85 -22.11 3.28 -3.45
C VAL A 85 -20.83 4.11 -3.25
N GLY A 86 -20.62 4.62 -2.05
CA GLY A 86 -19.42 5.41 -1.72
C GLY A 86 -18.19 4.50 -1.63
N VAL A 87 -17.11 4.90 -2.31
CA VAL A 87 -15.81 4.25 -2.18
C VAL A 87 -15.18 4.67 -0.86
N TYR A 88 -14.82 3.71 -0.02
CA TYR A 88 -14.27 3.96 1.30
C TYR A 88 -13.10 3.01 1.57
N PRO A 89 -11.98 3.49 2.15
CA PRO A 89 -10.78 2.68 2.36
C PRO A 89 -10.97 1.71 3.54
N THR A 90 -11.56 0.57 3.26
CA THR A 90 -11.68 -0.56 4.20
C THR A 90 -10.90 -1.77 3.68
N ALA A 91 -10.56 -2.68 4.58
CA ALA A 91 -10.04 -3.98 4.20
C ALA A 91 -11.19 -4.92 3.80
N ALA A 92 -10.88 -5.97 3.03
CA ALA A 92 -11.79 -7.02 2.61
C ALA A 92 -12.66 -7.62 3.71
N ALA A 93 -12.07 -7.82 4.85
CA ALA A 93 -12.79 -8.35 6.00
C ALA A 93 -13.71 -7.31 6.68
N GLY A 94 -13.92 -6.14 6.06
CA GLY A 94 -14.77 -5.06 6.59
C GLY A 94 -14.11 -4.22 7.68
N PHE A 95 -12.82 -4.40 7.96
CA PHE A 95 -12.10 -3.55 8.90
C PHE A 95 -11.78 -2.19 8.27
N PRO A 96 -12.12 -1.07 8.93
CA PRO A 96 -11.72 0.25 8.44
C PRO A 96 -10.19 0.37 8.46
N TRP A 97 -9.66 1.24 7.59
CA TRP A 97 -8.24 1.57 7.64
C TRP A 97 -7.82 2.04 9.04
N SER A 98 -6.66 1.60 9.47
CA SER A 98 -6.12 1.95 10.79
C SER A 98 -4.62 2.22 10.72
N ALA A 99 -4.21 3.36 11.29
CA ALA A 99 -2.81 3.67 11.50
C ALA A 99 -2.09 2.65 12.41
N GLY A 100 -2.84 1.89 13.21
CA GLY A 100 -2.29 0.84 14.07
C GLY A 100 -1.64 -0.33 13.31
N SER A 101 -1.96 -0.49 12.04
CA SER A 101 -1.35 -1.51 11.17
C SER A 101 -0.09 -1.02 10.44
N MET A 102 0.26 0.26 10.53
CA MET A 102 1.46 0.79 9.87
C MET A 102 2.72 0.41 10.66
N ALA A 103 3.68 -0.17 9.95
CA ALA A 103 4.98 -0.51 10.53
C ALA A 103 5.93 0.69 10.45
N VAL A 104 5.91 1.53 11.47
CA VAL A 104 6.82 2.68 11.61
C VAL A 104 7.52 2.56 12.96
N LYS A 105 8.83 2.33 12.96
CA LYS A 105 9.64 2.14 14.18
C LYS A 105 10.61 3.28 14.44
N GLY A 106 10.97 4.07 13.42
CA GLY A 106 11.99 5.09 13.51
C GLY A 106 13.43 4.54 13.43
N ASP A 107 13.59 3.23 13.27
CA ASP A 107 14.85 2.61 12.91
C ASP A 107 14.93 2.46 11.39
N PRO A 108 15.90 3.07 10.72
CA PRO A 108 15.91 3.12 9.25
C PRO A 108 16.14 1.75 8.59
N ILE A 109 16.81 0.81 9.26
CA ILE A 109 17.00 -0.55 8.73
C ILE A 109 15.71 -1.35 8.88
N ALA A 110 15.06 -1.27 10.05
CA ALA A 110 13.79 -1.93 10.30
C ALA A 110 12.71 -1.42 9.35
N ASP A 111 12.60 -0.10 9.20
CA ASP A 111 11.59 0.55 8.38
C ASP A 111 11.77 0.20 6.89
N LEU A 112 12.97 0.34 6.31
CA LEU A 112 13.21 -0.05 4.91
C LEU A 112 13.09 -1.56 4.66
N THR A 113 13.35 -2.40 5.66
CA THR A 113 13.15 -3.85 5.55
C THR A 113 11.66 -4.19 5.49
N GLU A 114 10.83 -3.52 6.29
CA GLU A 114 9.38 -3.66 6.24
C GLU A 114 8.80 -3.12 4.94
N ASP A 115 9.34 -2.03 4.39
CA ASP A 115 8.92 -1.49 3.11
C ASP A 115 9.14 -2.50 1.98
N LEU A 116 10.28 -3.18 1.94
CA LEU A 116 10.51 -4.28 1.01
C LEU A 116 9.48 -5.41 1.14
N ALA A 117 9.11 -5.75 2.38
CA ALA A 117 8.10 -6.76 2.63
C ALA A 117 6.71 -6.29 2.21
N ALA A 118 6.39 -4.99 2.40
CA ALA A 118 5.13 -4.39 2.01
C ALA A 118 4.93 -4.42 0.49
N GLU A 119 5.92 -3.95 -0.29
CA GLU A 119 5.90 -3.96 -1.76
C GLU A 119 5.75 -5.39 -2.31
N GLN A 120 6.46 -6.34 -1.70
CA GLN A 120 6.36 -7.74 -2.11
C GLN A 120 4.97 -8.32 -1.83
N LYS A 121 4.32 -7.95 -0.71
CA LYS A 121 2.95 -8.37 -0.39
C LYS A 121 1.94 -7.75 -1.34
N ALA A 122 2.06 -6.45 -1.63
CA ALA A 122 1.21 -5.75 -2.61
C ALA A 122 1.32 -6.41 -4.00
N ARG A 123 2.54 -6.67 -4.47
CA ARG A 123 2.77 -7.37 -5.74
C ARG A 123 2.07 -8.74 -5.80
N VAL A 124 2.15 -9.54 -4.73
CA VAL A 124 1.48 -10.85 -4.67
C VAL A 124 -0.03 -10.70 -4.69
N THR A 125 -0.55 -9.66 -4.05
CA THR A 125 -1.98 -9.34 -4.10
C THR A 125 -2.43 -9.03 -5.52
N TYR A 126 -1.70 -8.21 -6.26
CA TYR A 126 -1.99 -7.94 -7.66
C TYR A 126 -1.89 -9.20 -8.54
N ASP A 127 -0.91 -10.07 -8.31
CA ASP A 127 -0.85 -11.38 -8.98
C ASP A 127 -2.12 -12.23 -8.71
N ASN A 128 -2.65 -12.20 -7.49
CA ASN A 128 -3.87 -12.92 -7.14
C ASN A 128 -5.10 -12.33 -7.83
N ILE A 129 -5.22 -11.00 -7.88
CA ILE A 129 -6.30 -10.32 -8.61
C ILE A 129 -6.27 -10.72 -10.10
N LEU A 130 -5.10 -10.67 -10.74
CA LEU A 130 -4.93 -11.03 -12.14
C LEU A 130 -5.27 -12.50 -12.44
N ARG A 131 -5.17 -13.40 -11.46
CA ARG A 131 -5.59 -14.81 -11.61
C ARG A 131 -7.10 -14.99 -11.52
N LEU A 132 -7.79 -14.10 -10.83
CA LEU A 132 -9.22 -14.20 -10.54
C LEU A 132 -10.08 -13.36 -11.47
N SER A 133 -9.54 -12.26 -11.98
CA SER A 133 -10.25 -11.33 -12.87
C SER A 133 -10.11 -11.74 -14.34
N ASP A 134 -11.23 -11.73 -15.04
CA ASP A 134 -11.32 -11.88 -16.50
C ASP A 134 -11.67 -10.55 -17.22
N ASP A 135 -11.80 -9.46 -16.46
CA ASP A 135 -12.08 -8.13 -16.99
C ASP A 135 -10.79 -7.48 -17.53
N PRO A 136 -10.70 -7.21 -18.84
CA PRO A 136 -9.49 -6.65 -19.43
C PRO A 136 -9.18 -5.23 -18.95
N ASP A 137 -10.19 -4.39 -18.69
CA ASP A 137 -9.99 -3.00 -18.26
C ASP A 137 -9.44 -2.95 -16.83
N VAL A 138 -9.93 -3.83 -15.96
CA VAL A 138 -9.37 -4.03 -14.62
C VAL A 138 -7.94 -4.55 -14.70
N ASN A 139 -7.73 -5.62 -15.50
CA ASN A 139 -6.45 -6.30 -15.59
C ASN A 139 -5.33 -5.40 -16.11
N ASP A 140 -5.62 -4.48 -17.01
CA ASP A 140 -4.61 -3.55 -17.55
C ASP A 140 -4.10 -2.59 -16.48
N VAL A 141 -4.98 -2.04 -15.65
CA VAL A 141 -4.59 -1.19 -14.53
C VAL A 141 -3.81 -1.98 -13.47
N ILE A 142 -4.30 -3.17 -13.11
CA ILE A 142 -3.63 -4.02 -12.11
C ILE A 142 -2.23 -4.47 -12.58
N ARG A 143 -2.03 -4.76 -13.87
CA ARG A 143 -0.69 -5.05 -14.42
C ARG A 143 0.25 -3.87 -14.25
N PHE A 144 -0.24 -2.65 -14.52
CA PHE A 144 0.55 -1.43 -14.32
C PHE A 144 0.98 -1.29 -12.86
N LEU A 145 0.04 -1.35 -11.92
CA LEU A 145 0.32 -1.25 -10.48
C LEU A 145 1.33 -2.33 -10.05
N ARG A 146 1.10 -3.57 -10.44
CA ARG A 146 2.02 -4.69 -10.14
C ARG A 146 3.46 -4.42 -10.60
N GLU A 147 3.65 -3.80 -11.75
CA GLU A 147 4.98 -3.42 -12.23
C GLU A 147 5.59 -2.29 -11.41
N ARG A 148 4.77 -1.38 -10.89
CA ARG A 148 5.26 -0.32 -10.00
C ARG A 148 5.78 -0.89 -8.68
N GLU A 149 5.10 -1.88 -8.10
CA GLU A 149 5.58 -2.56 -6.88
C GLU A 149 6.97 -3.19 -7.06
N ILE A 150 7.27 -3.71 -8.24
CA ILE A 150 8.61 -4.24 -8.54
C ILE A 150 9.65 -3.11 -8.51
N VAL A 151 9.32 -1.96 -9.08
CA VAL A 151 10.22 -0.80 -9.10
C VAL A 151 10.41 -0.22 -7.69
N HIS A 152 9.35 -0.11 -6.90
CA HIS A 152 9.42 0.33 -5.51
C HIS A 152 10.28 -0.60 -4.67
N PHE A 153 10.06 -1.91 -4.77
CA PHE A 153 10.88 -2.93 -4.11
C PHE A 153 12.37 -2.77 -4.43
N GLN A 154 12.72 -2.58 -5.71
CA GLN A 154 14.10 -2.38 -6.12
C GLN A 154 14.68 -1.10 -5.52
N ARG A 155 13.95 0.00 -5.56
CA ARG A 155 14.39 1.29 -5.01
C ARG A 155 14.61 1.24 -3.49
N PHE A 156 13.71 0.59 -2.76
CA PHE A 156 13.91 0.37 -1.31
C PHE A 156 15.09 -0.55 -1.04
N GLY A 157 15.30 -1.61 -1.83
CA GLY A 157 16.45 -2.50 -1.73
C GLY A 157 17.79 -1.77 -1.92
N GLU A 158 17.88 -0.94 -2.96
CA GLU A 158 19.04 -0.08 -3.17
C GLU A 158 19.24 0.93 -2.04
N GLY A 159 18.16 1.53 -1.55
CA GLY A 159 18.18 2.45 -0.41
C GLY A 159 18.72 1.78 0.85
N LEU A 160 18.24 0.58 1.16
CA LEU A 160 18.69 -0.21 2.31
C LEU A 160 20.17 -0.61 2.21
N GLN A 161 20.62 -1.01 1.02
CA GLN A 161 22.02 -1.35 0.80
C GLN A 161 22.92 -0.12 1.03
N ARG A 162 22.60 1.02 0.42
CA ARG A 162 23.35 2.27 0.60
C ARG A 162 23.36 2.76 2.05
N LEU A 163 22.23 2.58 2.75
CA LEU A 163 22.14 2.90 4.17
C LEU A 163 23.12 2.05 5.00
N ARG A 164 23.13 0.73 4.80
CA ARG A 164 24.03 -0.18 5.51
C ARG A 164 25.49 0.15 5.25
N GLU A 165 25.87 0.38 4.01
CA GLU A 165 27.23 0.78 3.63
C GLU A 165 27.68 2.06 4.36
N LYS A 166 26.80 3.06 4.48
CA LYS A 166 27.10 4.32 5.18
C LYS A 166 27.20 4.15 6.70
N LEU A 167 26.36 3.31 7.28
CA LEU A 167 26.41 3.00 8.71
C LEU A 167 27.70 2.24 9.05
N ASP A 168 28.07 1.24 8.25
CA ASP A 168 29.30 0.47 8.42
C ASP A 168 30.57 1.34 8.33
N GLN A 169 30.61 2.27 7.36
CA GLN A 169 31.74 3.22 7.21
C GLN A 169 31.96 4.10 8.44
N ARG A 170 30.93 4.42 9.18
CA ARG A 170 30.99 5.30 10.34
C ARG A 170 31.20 4.54 11.66
N ASN A 171 31.07 3.23 11.63
CA ASN A 171 31.07 2.37 12.82
C ASN A 171 30.09 2.87 13.91
N VAL A 172 28.95 3.40 13.45
CA VAL A 172 27.90 3.97 14.30
C VAL A 172 26.67 3.10 14.18
N TYR A 173 26.26 2.51 15.29
CA TYR A 173 24.90 2.01 15.39
C TYR A 173 23.99 3.23 15.38
N TYR A 174 23.07 3.29 14.41
CA TYR A 174 22.16 4.42 14.34
C TYR A 174 21.27 4.42 15.58
N MET A 175 21.41 5.47 16.36
CA MET A 175 20.48 5.79 17.43
C MET A 175 19.62 6.98 16.99
N ASN A 176 18.35 6.97 17.39
CA ASN A 176 17.43 8.02 17.00
C ASN A 176 17.96 9.39 17.46
N PRO A 177 18.26 10.34 16.56
CA PRO A 177 18.85 11.62 16.93
C PRO A 177 18.00 12.44 17.92
N SER A 178 16.70 12.17 18.03
CA SER A 178 15.83 12.81 19.01
C SER A 178 16.00 12.26 20.44
N ILE A 179 16.75 11.17 20.60
CA ILE A 179 17.05 10.56 21.91
C ILE A 179 18.50 10.87 22.35
N ASP A 180 19.36 11.21 21.41
CA ASP A 180 20.80 11.38 21.60
C ASP A 180 21.24 12.84 21.84
N ILE A 181 20.35 13.69 22.33
CA ILE A 181 20.65 15.08 22.72
C ILE A 181 21.15 15.13 24.16
#